data_372c3fb7e197763a08285a9e76c719f3
#
_entry.id   372c3fb7e197763a08285a9e76c719f3
#
_cell.length_a   1.000
_cell.length_b   1.000
_cell.length_c   1.000
_cell.angle_alpha   90.00
_cell.angle_beta   90.00
_cell.angle_gamma   90.00
#
_symmetry.space_group_name_H-M   'P 1'
#
loop_
_entity.id
_entity.type
_entity.pdbx_description
1 polymer ?
#
loop_
_entity_poly.entity_id
_entity_poly.type
_entity_poly.pdbx_seq_one_letter_code
_entity_poly.pdbx_strand_id
1 'polypeptide(L)'
;MEINLQAYDERRREILDRLSRIPGRVDSIRLYLKNIEAVKRFSCATWTSRQDVIAAVSSGENTGFAECILSVNCPEASLEPWRTAVSCLLGLDAGRAALENRRHQGEWPEQLVEMMEIALVDLCGKLQGVPSNHLLGLQESKAVCGVHVILSDQMDEVAESAQWARQEGKAAYIKVKLFGDTRLDCEVIRTVRRYCSPEETFLIGDVNCGYRPDARAGVSLEWIARQLDQLREAGLDA
;
A
#
# COMPACT_ATOMS: atom_id res chain seq x y z
N MET A 1 -9.86 22.65 -7.16
CA MET A 1 -10.84 21.99 -6.25
C MET A 1 -10.36 22.26 -4.84
N GLU A 2 -11.03 23.16 -4.12
CA GLU A 2 -10.70 23.39 -2.69
C GLU A 2 -11.14 22.21 -1.85
N ILE A 3 -10.23 21.65 -1.07
CA ILE A 3 -10.54 20.59 -0.12
C ILE A 3 -11.25 21.23 1.07
N ASN A 4 -12.51 20.87 1.29
CA ASN A 4 -13.25 21.32 2.48
C ASN A 4 -12.79 20.50 3.71
N LEU A 5 -11.76 21.00 4.40
CA LEU A 5 -11.18 20.36 5.58
C LEU A 5 -12.19 20.22 6.72
N GLN A 6 -13.13 21.16 6.87
CA GLN A 6 -14.16 21.10 7.92
C GLN A 6 -15.12 19.91 7.70
N ALA A 7 -15.59 19.71 6.48
CA ALA A 7 -16.47 18.57 6.14
C ALA A 7 -15.72 17.22 6.30
N TYR A 8 -14.41 17.21 6.03
CA TYR A 8 -13.57 16.03 6.31
C TYR A 8 -13.49 15.70 7.80
N ASP A 9 -13.25 16.70 8.63
CA ASP A 9 -13.15 16.53 10.09
C ASP A 9 -14.48 16.14 10.74
N GLU A 10 -15.61 16.66 10.24
CA GLU A 10 -16.94 16.29 10.69
C GLU A 10 -17.23 14.82 10.37
N ARG A 11 -17.00 14.40 9.12
CA ARG A 11 -17.18 13.01 8.69
C ARG A 11 -16.28 12.06 9.48
N ARG A 12 -15.03 12.44 9.72
CA ARG A 12 -14.09 11.66 10.54
C ARG A 12 -14.63 11.44 11.94
N ARG A 13 -15.15 12.50 12.59
CA ARG A 13 -15.75 12.41 13.94
C ARG A 13 -16.95 11.47 13.96
N GLU A 14 -17.82 11.54 12.98
CA GLU A 14 -18.97 10.64 12.87
C GLU A 14 -18.57 9.16 12.74
N ILE A 15 -17.52 8.87 11.96
CA ILE A 15 -16.98 7.52 11.80
C ILE A 15 -16.43 7.02 13.14
N LEU A 16 -15.63 7.84 13.82
CA LEU A 16 -15.04 7.49 15.11
C LEU A 16 -16.10 7.28 16.20
N ASP A 17 -17.14 8.10 16.22
CA ASP A 17 -18.27 7.96 17.16
C ASP A 17 -19.04 6.64 16.90
N ARG A 18 -19.31 6.30 15.64
CA ARG A 18 -19.93 5.00 15.30
C ARG A 18 -19.06 3.82 15.71
N LEU A 19 -17.76 3.86 15.39
CA LEU A 19 -16.83 2.79 15.79
C LEU A 19 -16.79 2.64 17.32
N SER A 20 -16.77 3.74 18.08
CA SER A 20 -16.68 3.72 19.55
C SER A 20 -17.80 2.92 20.24
N ARG A 21 -18.94 2.78 19.58
CA ARG A 21 -20.14 2.12 20.10
C ARG A 21 -20.20 0.62 19.76
N ILE A 22 -19.25 0.10 18.98
CA ILE A 22 -19.25 -1.32 18.59
C ILE A 22 -18.75 -2.15 19.77
N PRO A 23 -19.61 -3.01 20.34
CA PRO A 23 -19.24 -3.89 21.43
C PRO A 23 -18.41 -5.07 20.90
N GLY A 24 -17.92 -5.88 21.82
CA GLY A 24 -17.16 -7.08 21.53
C GLY A 24 -15.75 -6.94 22.07
N ARG A 25 -15.52 -7.60 23.20
CA ARG A 25 -14.25 -7.55 23.93
C ARG A 25 -13.13 -8.14 23.08
N VAL A 26 -12.02 -7.43 22.94
CA VAL A 26 -10.82 -7.99 22.36
C VAL A 26 -10.21 -9.03 23.29
N ASP A 27 -10.35 -10.30 22.92
CA ASP A 27 -9.93 -11.45 23.75
C ASP A 27 -8.47 -11.81 23.49
N SER A 28 -8.02 -11.66 22.24
CA SER A 28 -6.63 -11.94 21.88
C SER A 28 -6.14 -11.09 20.72
N ILE A 29 -4.83 -10.79 20.75
CA ILE A 29 -4.09 -10.18 19.66
C ILE A 29 -2.89 -11.06 19.38
N ARG A 30 -2.79 -11.59 18.17
CA ARG A 30 -1.68 -12.44 17.73
C ARG A 30 -0.97 -11.78 16.58
N LEU A 31 0.35 -11.66 16.67
CA LEU A 31 1.21 -11.16 15.61
C LEU A 31 2.07 -12.33 15.10
N TYR A 32 1.90 -12.66 13.83
CA TYR A 32 2.63 -13.72 13.15
C TYR A 32 3.70 -13.12 12.25
N LEU A 33 4.91 -13.61 12.35
CA LEU A 33 6.04 -13.17 11.55
C LEU A 33 6.25 -14.13 10.37
N LYS A 34 6.37 -13.58 9.17
CA LYS A 34 6.72 -14.30 7.96
C LYS A 34 7.99 -13.71 7.35
N ASN A 35 9.07 -14.50 7.34
CA ASN A 35 10.28 -14.13 6.61
C ASN A 35 10.12 -14.46 5.13
N ILE A 36 10.43 -13.51 4.26
CA ILE A 36 10.40 -13.66 2.82
C ILE A 36 11.78 -13.32 2.27
N GLU A 37 12.39 -14.28 1.60
CA GLU A 37 13.61 -14.09 0.84
C GLU A 37 13.21 -13.83 -0.62
N ALA A 38 13.43 -12.63 -1.09
CA ALA A 38 13.16 -12.26 -2.47
C ALA A 38 14.00 -11.04 -2.85
N VAL A 39 14.68 -11.11 -3.96
CA VAL A 39 15.41 -9.96 -4.50
C VAL A 39 14.42 -9.09 -5.27
N LYS A 40 14.27 -7.84 -4.82
CA LYS A 40 13.50 -6.80 -5.52
C LYS A 40 14.36 -5.55 -5.67
N ARG A 41 14.48 -5.07 -6.90
CA ARG A 41 15.20 -3.84 -7.23
C ARG A 41 14.23 -2.66 -7.31
N PHE A 42 14.66 -1.54 -6.76
CA PHE A 42 14.00 -0.25 -6.84
C PHE A 42 15.03 0.81 -7.22
N SER A 43 14.59 1.96 -7.66
CA SER A 43 15.48 3.08 -7.96
C SER A 43 16.37 3.52 -6.79
N CYS A 44 15.88 3.35 -5.55
CA CYS A 44 16.56 3.81 -4.33
C CYS A 44 17.16 2.69 -3.47
N ALA A 45 16.83 1.42 -3.74
CA ALA A 45 17.28 0.31 -2.89
C ALA A 45 17.14 -1.04 -3.60
N THR A 46 17.84 -2.04 -3.08
CA THR A 46 17.61 -3.45 -3.40
C THR A 46 17.18 -4.17 -2.12
N TRP A 47 16.05 -4.83 -2.16
CA TRP A 47 15.59 -5.71 -1.09
C TRP A 47 16.05 -7.14 -1.39
N THR A 48 16.64 -7.77 -0.41
CA THR A 48 17.04 -9.19 -0.46
C THR A 48 16.22 -10.05 0.49
N SER A 49 15.62 -9.40 1.49
CA SER A 49 14.70 -10.03 2.45
C SER A 49 13.71 -9.01 2.98
N ARG A 50 12.55 -9.48 3.40
CA ARG A 50 11.61 -8.69 4.20
C ARG A 50 10.93 -9.58 5.23
N GLN A 51 10.49 -8.97 6.31
CA GLN A 51 9.66 -9.59 7.31
C GLN A 51 8.26 -8.99 7.24
N ASP A 52 7.28 -9.83 6.90
CA ASP A 52 5.87 -9.45 6.93
C ASP A 52 5.26 -9.88 8.26
N VAL A 53 4.38 -9.04 8.79
CA VAL A 53 3.63 -9.32 10.01
C VAL A 53 2.15 -9.40 9.66
N ILE A 54 1.52 -10.46 10.10
CA ILE A 54 0.06 -10.61 10.05
C ILE A 54 -0.47 -10.44 11.47
N ALA A 55 -1.38 -9.48 11.64
CA ALA A 55 -2.14 -9.31 12.88
C ALA A 55 -3.46 -10.07 12.80
N ALA A 56 -3.80 -10.78 13.87
CA ALA A 56 -5.11 -11.40 14.08
C ALA A 56 -5.66 -10.90 15.42
N VAL A 57 -6.75 -10.15 15.39
CA VAL A 57 -7.42 -9.58 16.56
C VAL A 57 -8.77 -10.27 16.72
N SER A 58 -9.00 -10.97 17.84
CA SER A 58 -10.17 -11.78 18.02
C SER A 58 -11.09 -11.28 19.13
N SER A 59 -12.41 -11.48 18.94
CA SER A 59 -13.48 -11.26 19.90
C SER A 59 -14.51 -12.37 19.71
N GLY A 60 -14.62 -13.30 20.66
CA GLY A 60 -15.40 -14.52 20.51
C GLY A 60 -14.95 -15.31 19.26
N GLU A 61 -15.90 -15.64 18.40
CA GLU A 61 -15.64 -16.36 17.15
C GLU A 61 -15.16 -15.47 15.99
N ASN A 62 -15.22 -14.16 16.14
CA ASN A 62 -14.83 -13.22 15.11
C ASN A 62 -13.34 -12.86 15.20
N THR A 63 -12.67 -12.80 14.05
CA THR A 63 -11.27 -12.40 13.97
C THR A 63 -11.07 -11.43 12.83
N GLY A 64 -10.54 -10.25 13.14
CA GLY A 64 -10.08 -9.24 12.17
C GLY A 64 -8.62 -9.46 11.84
N PHE A 65 -8.24 -9.20 10.58
CA PHE A 65 -6.90 -9.42 10.05
C PHE A 65 -6.35 -8.18 9.39
N ALA A 66 -5.04 -8.04 9.48
CA ALA A 66 -4.26 -7.08 8.69
C ALA A 66 -2.83 -7.57 8.49
N GLU A 67 -2.12 -6.95 7.56
CA GLU A 67 -0.74 -7.25 7.22
C GLU A 67 0.05 -5.93 7.10
N CYS A 68 1.32 -5.96 7.49
CA CYS A 68 2.29 -4.91 7.16
C CYS A 68 3.72 -5.46 7.09
N ILE A 69 4.65 -4.61 6.65
CA ILE A 69 6.08 -4.93 6.65
C ILE A 69 6.69 -4.45 7.97
N LEU A 70 7.31 -5.36 8.73
CA LEU A 70 8.08 -5.04 9.93
C LEU A 70 9.45 -4.47 9.56
N SER A 71 10.15 -5.14 8.65
CA SER A 71 11.51 -4.76 8.27
C SER A 71 11.85 -5.19 6.84
N VAL A 72 12.83 -4.51 6.28
CA VAL A 72 13.44 -4.83 4.98
C VAL A 72 14.94 -4.94 5.19
N ASN A 73 15.56 -5.96 4.62
CA ASN A 73 16.99 -6.27 4.76
C ASN A 73 17.48 -6.40 6.23
N CYS A 74 16.56 -6.68 7.15
CA CYS A 74 16.84 -6.90 8.56
C CYS A 74 16.05 -8.13 9.06
N PRO A 75 16.49 -9.37 8.77
CA PRO A 75 15.75 -10.58 9.09
C PRO A 75 15.68 -10.87 10.60
N GLU A 76 16.41 -10.13 11.42
CA GLU A 76 16.50 -10.31 12.87
C GLU A 76 15.64 -9.32 13.65
N ALA A 77 14.82 -8.51 12.98
CA ALA A 77 13.95 -7.58 13.66
C ALA A 77 12.94 -8.33 14.55
N SER A 78 12.76 -7.83 15.77
CA SER A 78 11.93 -8.47 16.80
C SER A 78 10.52 -7.90 16.83
N LEU A 79 9.53 -8.79 16.98
CA LEU A 79 8.13 -8.43 17.22
C LEU A 79 7.82 -8.09 18.69
N GLU A 80 8.71 -8.36 19.63
CA GLU A 80 8.40 -8.20 21.06
C GLU A 80 8.00 -6.77 21.46
N PRO A 81 8.64 -5.70 20.93
CA PRO A 81 8.17 -4.34 21.21
C PRO A 81 6.73 -4.10 20.73
N TRP A 82 6.35 -4.67 19.59
CA TRP A 82 5.01 -4.53 19.04
C TRP A 82 3.98 -5.31 19.86
N ARG A 83 4.31 -6.54 20.28
CA ARG A 83 3.46 -7.36 21.17
C ARG A 83 3.19 -6.66 22.49
N THR A 84 4.24 -6.08 23.07
CA THR A 84 4.12 -5.30 24.31
C THR A 84 3.23 -4.08 24.10
N ALA A 85 3.45 -3.31 23.02
CA ALA A 85 2.66 -2.12 22.72
C ALA A 85 1.16 -2.44 22.59
N VAL A 86 0.78 -3.40 21.77
CA VAL A 86 -0.63 -3.71 21.50
C VAL A 86 -1.36 -4.39 22.67
N SER A 87 -0.64 -4.82 23.72
CA SER A 87 -1.24 -5.48 24.89
C SER A 87 -2.26 -4.61 25.62
N CYS A 88 -2.10 -3.28 25.58
CA CYS A 88 -3.05 -2.33 26.20
C CYS A 88 -4.43 -2.33 25.52
N LEU A 89 -4.56 -2.88 24.32
CA LEU A 89 -5.83 -2.99 23.61
C LEU A 89 -6.65 -4.22 24.05
N LEU A 90 -6.04 -5.18 24.74
CA LEU A 90 -6.72 -6.36 25.28
C LEU A 90 -7.76 -5.97 26.31
N GLY A 91 -8.91 -6.61 26.24
CA GLY A 91 -10.01 -6.38 27.18
C GLY A 91 -10.87 -5.16 26.89
N LEU A 92 -10.47 -4.29 25.97
CA LEU A 92 -11.30 -3.20 25.47
C LEU A 92 -12.36 -3.74 24.52
N ASP A 93 -13.48 -3.03 24.37
CA ASP A 93 -14.40 -3.26 23.25
C ASP A 93 -13.70 -2.93 21.93
N ALA A 94 -13.99 -3.69 20.87
CA ALA A 94 -13.30 -3.57 19.58
C ALA A 94 -13.30 -2.13 19.02
N GLY A 95 -14.44 -1.44 19.12
CA GLY A 95 -14.52 -0.05 18.70
C GLY A 95 -13.66 0.90 19.57
N ARG A 96 -13.62 0.67 20.88
CA ARG A 96 -12.75 1.43 21.78
C ARG A 96 -11.28 1.12 21.56
N ALA A 97 -10.93 -0.14 21.27
CA ALA A 97 -9.56 -0.53 20.93
C ALA A 97 -9.08 0.18 19.66
N ALA A 98 -9.95 0.35 18.63
CA ALA A 98 -9.63 1.11 17.43
C ALA A 98 -9.32 2.58 17.73
N LEU A 99 -10.10 3.21 18.64
CA LEU A 99 -9.82 4.59 19.06
C LEU A 99 -8.55 4.69 19.89
N GLU A 100 -8.31 3.73 20.79
CA GLU A 100 -7.11 3.71 21.63
C GLU A 100 -5.85 3.53 20.78
N ASN A 101 -5.85 2.59 19.83
CA ASN A 101 -4.77 2.42 18.86
C ASN A 101 -4.40 3.74 18.17
N ARG A 102 -5.40 4.52 17.76
CA ARG A 102 -5.17 5.80 17.10
C ARG A 102 -4.56 6.87 18.01
N ARG A 103 -4.75 6.82 19.34
CA ARG A 103 -4.12 7.74 20.27
C ARG A 103 -2.61 7.58 20.34
N HIS A 104 -2.12 6.40 19.99
CA HIS A 104 -0.69 6.11 19.94
C HIS A 104 -0.01 6.51 18.62
N GLN A 105 -0.74 7.23 17.73
CA GLN A 105 -0.15 7.80 16.52
C GLN A 105 0.97 8.80 16.91
N GLY A 106 2.18 8.57 16.38
CA GLY A 106 3.37 9.35 16.74
C GLY A 106 4.17 8.79 17.93
N GLU A 107 3.62 7.85 18.70
CA GLU A 107 4.32 7.14 19.78
C GLU A 107 4.77 5.74 19.33
N TRP A 108 3.88 5.03 18.64
CA TRP A 108 4.17 3.72 18.06
C TRP A 108 4.70 3.86 16.63
N PRO A 109 5.40 2.82 16.11
CA PRO A 109 5.73 2.76 14.70
C PRO A 109 4.46 2.91 13.84
N GLU A 110 4.53 3.74 12.80
CA GLU A 110 3.38 4.05 11.95
C GLU A 110 2.75 2.78 11.34
N GLN A 111 3.60 1.84 10.89
CA GLN A 111 3.16 0.55 10.35
C GLN A 111 2.36 -0.27 11.36
N LEU A 112 2.71 -0.21 12.65
CA LEU A 112 1.98 -0.89 13.70
C LEU A 112 0.60 -0.27 13.90
N VAL A 113 0.53 1.06 13.98
CA VAL A 113 -0.75 1.79 14.13
C VAL A 113 -1.68 1.50 12.98
N GLU A 114 -1.20 1.58 11.74
CA GLU A 114 -1.98 1.30 10.52
C GLU A 114 -2.47 -0.15 10.48
N MET A 115 -1.58 -1.11 10.73
CA MET A 115 -1.93 -2.53 10.75
C MET A 115 -3.02 -2.82 11.78
N MET A 116 -2.86 -2.31 12.99
CA MET A 116 -3.85 -2.51 14.06
C MET A 116 -5.17 -1.82 13.75
N GLU A 117 -5.15 -0.62 13.14
CA GLU A 117 -6.37 0.07 12.71
C GLU A 117 -7.15 -0.79 11.70
N ILE A 118 -6.48 -1.34 10.69
CA ILE A 118 -7.10 -2.21 9.67
C ILE A 118 -7.69 -3.47 10.33
N ALA A 119 -6.92 -4.16 11.18
CA ALA A 119 -7.39 -5.38 11.85
C ALA A 119 -8.59 -5.13 12.77
N LEU A 120 -8.59 -4.02 13.52
CA LEU A 120 -9.69 -3.65 14.41
C LEU A 120 -10.95 -3.22 13.65
N VAL A 121 -10.81 -2.50 12.54
CA VAL A 121 -11.94 -2.14 11.67
C VAL A 121 -12.53 -3.37 10.98
N ASP A 122 -11.70 -4.31 10.54
CA ASP A 122 -12.16 -5.60 10.00
C ASP A 122 -12.92 -6.41 11.07
N LEU A 123 -12.40 -6.48 12.30
CA LEU A 123 -13.09 -7.10 13.43
C LEU A 123 -14.44 -6.43 13.69
N CYS A 124 -14.48 -5.10 13.75
CA CYS A 124 -15.71 -4.33 13.95
C CYS A 124 -16.75 -4.63 12.88
N GLY A 125 -16.35 -4.74 11.61
CA GLY A 125 -17.23 -5.12 10.50
C GLY A 125 -17.85 -6.50 10.72
N LYS A 126 -17.01 -7.49 11.09
CA LYS A 126 -17.45 -8.86 11.37
C LYS A 126 -18.40 -8.95 12.58
N LEU A 127 -18.11 -8.21 13.65
CA LEU A 127 -19.00 -8.14 14.84
C LEU A 127 -20.37 -7.51 14.51
N GLN A 128 -20.43 -6.60 13.55
CA GLN A 128 -21.69 -5.99 13.11
C GLN A 128 -22.35 -6.74 11.93
N GLY A 129 -21.70 -7.75 11.36
CA GLY A 129 -22.19 -8.46 10.18
C GLY A 129 -22.26 -7.60 8.92
N VAL A 130 -21.42 -6.55 8.82
CA VAL A 130 -21.38 -5.63 7.68
C VAL A 130 -19.97 -5.48 7.14
N PRO A 131 -19.80 -5.20 5.83
CA PRO A 131 -18.49 -4.88 5.25
C PRO A 131 -17.89 -3.63 5.89
N SER A 132 -16.55 -3.61 6.03
CA SER A 132 -15.83 -2.49 6.67
C SER A 132 -16.05 -1.14 5.99
N ASN A 133 -16.26 -1.11 4.67
CA ASN A 133 -16.59 0.12 3.94
C ASN A 133 -17.91 0.75 4.42
N HIS A 134 -18.90 -0.04 4.81
CA HIS A 134 -20.15 0.46 5.37
C HIS A 134 -19.93 1.12 6.76
N LEU A 135 -19.07 0.53 7.60
CA LEU A 135 -18.67 1.15 8.86
C LEU A 135 -18.01 2.53 8.64
N LEU A 136 -17.21 2.64 7.60
CA LEU A 136 -16.54 3.88 7.21
C LEU A 136 -17.47 4.87 6.49
N GLY A 137 -18.76 4.53 6.34
CA GLY A 137 -19.74 5.38 5.67
C GLY A 137 -19.50 5.52 4.17
N LEU A 138 -18.80 4.56 3.57
CA LEU A 138 -18.63 4.47 2.13
C LEU A 138 -19.83 3.73 1.55
N GLN A 139 -20.29 4.18 0.39
CA GLN A 139 -21.31 3.48 -0.38
C GLN A 139 -20.71 2.19 -0.98
N GLU A 140 -21.57 1.27 -1.43
CA GLU A 140 -21.12 0.11 -2.18
C GLU A 140 -20.18 0.54 -3.31
N SER A 141 -19.00 -0.06 -3.36
CA SER A 141 -18.03 0.27 -4.39
C SER A 141 -18.55 -0.25 -5.73
N LYS A 142 -18.58 0.63 -6.72
CA LYS A 142 -18.63 0.18 -8.11
C LYS A 142 -17.39 -0.65 -8.40
N ALA A 143 -17.50 -1.64 -9.28
CA ALA A 143 -16.33 -2.35 -9.77
C ALA A 143 -15.29 -1.34 -10.27
N VAL A 144 -14.07 -1.44 -9.75
CA VAL A 144 -12.93 -0.65 -10.20
C VAL A 144 -12.03 -1.52 -11.06
N CYS A 145 -11.46 -0.92 -12.09
CA CYS A 145 -10.46 -1.61 -12.90
C CYS A 145 -9.19 -1.84 -12.10
N GLY A 146 -8.68 -3.07 -12.12
CA GLY A 146 -7.37 -3.38 -11.55
C GLY A 146 -6.24 -2.83 -12.39
N VAL A 147 -5.09 -2.59 -11.77
CA VAL A 147 -3.85 -2.19 -12.44
C VAL A 147 -2.92 -3.40 -12.54
N HIS A 148 -2.50 -3.75 -13.76
CA HIS A 148 -1.45 -4.75 -13.95
C HIS A 148 -0.08 -4.13 -13.67
N VAL A 149 0.73 -4.77 -12.81
CA VAL A 149 2.00 -4.19 -12.35
C VAL A 149 3.18 -4.99 -12.94
N ILE A 150 4.08 -4.30 -13.63
CA ILE A 150 5.33 -4.85 -14.17
C ILE A 150 6.49 -4.30 -13.34
N LEU A 151 7.26 -5.19 -12.71
CA LEU A 151 8.32 -4.83 -11.77
C LEU A 151 9.74 -5.14 -12.28
N SER A 152 9.89 -5.73 -13.45
CA SER A 152 11.18 -6.19 -13.98
C SER A 152 11.92 -5.09 -14.75
N ASP A 153 13.25 -5.15 -14.68
CA ASP A 153 14.20 -4.41 -15.54
C ASP A 153 14.74 -5.27 -16.70
N GLN A 154 14.25 -6.52 -16.84
CA GLN A 154 14.60 -7.42 -17.92
C GLN A 154 13.56 -7.33 -19.04
N MET A 155 13.98 -6.93 -20.22
CA MET A 155 13.06 -6.64 -21.33
C MET A 155 12.22 -7.84 -21.78
N ASP A 156 12.76 -9.05 -21.67
CA ASP A 156 12.00 -10.27 -22.00
C ASP A 156 10.86 -10.50 -21.02
N GLU A 157 11.09 -10.30 -19.71
CA GLU A 157 10.07 -10.41 -18.68
C GLU A 157 9.02 -9.29 -18.79
N VAL A 158 9.45 -8.07 -19.13
CA VAL A 158 8.56 -6.94 -19.40
C VAL A 158 7.65 -7.25 -20.60
N ALA A 159 8.21 -7.78 -21.67
CA ALA A 159 7.49 -8.16 -22.88
C ALA A 159 6.47 -9.28 -22.58
N GLU A 160 6.89 -10.34 -21.91
CA GLU A 160 6.02 -11.46 -21.52
C GLU A 160 4.85 -10.98 -20.66
N SER A 161 5.13 -10.15 -19.64
CA SER A 161 4.12 -9.60 -18.75
C SER A 161 3.12 -8.70 -19.48
N ALA A 162 3.57 -7.86 -20.41
CA ALA A 162 2.70 -6.99 -21.21
C ALA A 162 1.83 -7.82 -22.18
N GLN A 163 2.39 -8.83 -22.83
CA GLN A 163 1.63 -9.75 -23.69
C GLN A 163 0.56 -10.50 -22.90
N TRP A 164 0.92 -11.06 -21.76
CA TRP A 164 -0.02 -11.75 -20.89
C TRP A 164 -1.16 -10.82 -20.46
N ALA A 165 -0.86 -9.60 -20.02
CA ALA A 165 -1.88 -8.63 -19.60
C ALA A 165 -2.87 -8.34 -20.74
N ARG A 166 -2.38 -8.21 -21.99
CA ARG A 166 -3.23 -8.00 -23.16
C ARG A 166 -4.10 -9.22 -23.47
N GLN A 167 -3.52 -10.42 -23.47
CA GLN A 167 -4.24 -11.66 -23.73
C GLN A 167 -5.37 -11.93 -22.73
N GLU A 168 -5.13 -11.61 -21.47
CA GLU A 168 -6.09 -11.79 -20.37
C GLU A 168 -7.09 -10.62 -20.22
N GLY A 169 -7.06 -9.63 -21.12
CA GLY A 169 -7.93 -8.45 -21.02
C GLY A 169 -7.66 -7.56 -19.80
N LYS A 170 -6.42 -7.60 -19.27
CA LYS A 170 -5.99 -6.86 -18.05
C LYS A 170 -5.09 -5.66 -18.38
N ALA A 171 -4.98 -5.30 -19.66
CA ALA A 171 -4.06 -4.26 -20.13
C ALA A 171 -4.63 -2.83 -20.10
N ALA A 172 -5.88 -2.62 -19.65
CA ALA A 172 -6.47 -1.27 -19.64
C ALA A 172 -5.64 -0.26 -18.82
N TYR A 173 -5.06 -0.72 -17.71
CA TYR A 173 -4.15 0.06 -16.87
C TYR A 173 -2.92 -0.78 -16.55
N ILE A 174 -1.75 -0.32 -16.96
CA ILE A 174 -0.47 -0.96 -16.64
C ILE A 174 0.38 0.03 -15.86
N LYS A 175 0.97 -0.42 -14.76
CA LYS A 175 1.97 0.31 -13.99
C LYS A 175 3.32 -0.34 -14.15
N VAL A 176 4.31 0.38 -14.67
CA VAL A 176 5.69 -0.07 -14.78
C VAL A 176 6.54 0.52 -13.66
N LYS A 177 7.46 -0.29 -13.13
CA LYS A 177 8.50 0.21 -12.24
C LYS A 177 9.51 1.00 -13.04
N LEU A 178 9.84 2.21 -12.57
CA LEU A 178 10.93 3.03 -13.10
C LEU A 178 12.11 3.00 -12.12
N PHE A 179 13.32 2.91 -12.68
CA PHE A 179 14.55 2.65 -11.91
C PHE A 179 15.41 3.90 -11.71
N GLY A 180 15.00 5.05 -12.25
CA GLY A 180 15.74 6.30 -12.17
C GLY A 180 16.90 6.39 -13.19
N ASP A 181 16.99 5.43 -14.10
CA ASP A 181 17.83 5.46 -15.29
C ASP A 181 16.94 5.71 -16.51
N THR A 182 16.97 6.92 -17.03
CA THR A 182 16.06 7.34 -18.11
C THR A 182 16.17 6.47 -19.35
N ARG A 183 17.37 5.97 -19.69
CA ARG A 183 17.57 5.10 -20.84
C ARG A 183 16.86 3.77 -20.65
N LEU A 184 17.09 3.13 -19.51
CA LEU A 184 16.45 1.87 -19.11
C LEU A 184 14.93 2.05 -19.01
N ASP A 185 14.49 3.10 -18.35
CA ASP A 185 13.06 3.39 -18.12
C ASP A 185 12.33 3.64 -19.45
N CYS A 186 12.94 4.38 -20.39
CA CYS A 186 12.42 4.52 -21.74
C CYS A 186 12.36 3.17 -22.52
N GLU A 187 13.31 2.28 -22.30
CA GLU A 187 13.31 0.95 -22.92
C GLU A 187 12.19 0.07 -22.37
N VAL A 188 11.96 0.09 -21.05
CA VAL A 188 10.81 -0.58 -20.41
C VAL A 188 9.49 -0.07 -21.00
N ILE A 189 9.29 1.25 -21.05
CA ILE A 189 8.07 1.88 -21.58
C ILE A 189 7.84 1.47 -23.04
N ARG A 190 8.86 1.60 -23.90
CA ARG A 190 8.76 1.20 -25.31
C ARG A 190 8.48 -0.28 -25.48
N THR A 191 9.02 -1.12 -24.59
CA THR A 191 8.76 -2.56 -24.63
C THR A 191 7.30 -2.87 -24.33
N VAL A 192 6.70 -2.23 -23.33
CA VAL A 192 5.25 -2.36 -23.07
C VAL A 192 4.44 -1.86 -24.27
N ARG A 193 4.80 -0.71 -24.85
CA ARG A 193 4.09 -0.10 -25.99
C ARG A 193 4.12 -0.92 -27.28
N ARG A 194 5.09 -1.80 -27.45
CA ARG A 194 5.07 -2.77 -28.59
C ARG A 194 3.88 -3.71 -28.54
N TYR A 195 3.33 -3.99 -27.36
CA TYR A 195 2.24 -4.94 -27.15
C TYR A 195 0.93 -4.30 -26.74
N CYS A 196 0.99 -3.14 -26.11
CA CYS A 196 -0.14 -2.42 -25.52
C CYS A 196 -0.17 -0.99 -26.07
N SER A 197 -1.07 -0.72 -27.02
CA SER A 197 -1.15 0.58 -27.69
C SER A 197 -1.67 1.68 -26.75
N PRO A 198 -1.34 2.95 -27.02
CA PRO A 198 -1.85 4.08 -26.21
C PRO A 198 -3.39 4.19 -26.18
N GLU A 199 -4.07 3.71 -27.24
CA GLU A 199 -5.52 3.75 -27.34
C GLU A 199 -6.21 2.72 -26.42
N GLU A 200 -5.50 1.62 -26.10
CA GLU A 200 -6.02 0.51 -25.31
C GLU A 200 -5.54 0.53 -23.87
N THR A 201 -4.39 1.18 -23.60
CA THR A 201 -3.67 1.07 -22.32
C THR A 201 -3.25 2.41 -21.79
N PHE A 202 -3.67 2.74 -20.59
CA PHE A 202 -3.12 3.84 -19.80
C PHE A 202 -1.88 3.35 -19.05
N LEU A 203 -0.70 3.86 -19.39
CA LEU A 203 0.59 3.44 -18.85
C LEU A 203 1.10 4.39 -17.77
N ILE A 204 1.27 3.88 -16.56
CA ILE A 204 1.67 4.62 -15.36
C ILE A 204 3.11 4.27 -15.00
N GLY A 205 3.93 5.28 -14.71
CA GLY A 205 5.29 5.12 -14.21
C GLY A 205 5.37 5.24 -12.70
N ASP A 206 5.81 4.17 -12.01
CA ASP A 206 6.08 4.21 -10.58
C ASP A 206 7.55 4.55 -10.33
N VAL A 207 7.83 5.83 -10.16
CA VAL A 207 9.20 6.37 -10.00
C VAL A 207 9.76 6.06 -8.61
N ASN A 208 8.92 5.84 -7.60
CA ASN A 208 9.28 5.80 -6.18
C ASN A 208 10.19 6.97 -5.77
N CYS A 209 11.47 6.71 -5.53
CA CYS A 209 12.46 7.72 -5.20
C CYS A 209 13.50 7.93 -6.31
N GLY A 210 13.27 7.40 -7.51
CA GLY A 210 14.07 7.72 -8.70
C GLY A 210 13.89 9.17 -9.12
N TYR A 211 14.77 9.71 -9.91
CA TYR A 211 14.72 11.13 -10.34
C TYR A 211 14.68 12.15 -9.19
N ARG A 212 15.07 11.76 -7.98
CA ARG A 212 15.25 12.73 -6.90
C ARG A 212 16.40 13.67 -7.25
N PRO A 213 16.28 14.96 -6.92
CA PRO A 213 17.43 15.78 -6.64
C PRO A 213 18.02 15.23 -5.34
N ASP A 214 18.76 14.10 -5.42
CA ASP A 214 19.54 13.67 -4.28
C ASP A 214 20.71 14.66 -4.10
N ALA A 215 21.44 14.48 -2.99
CA ALA A 215 22.58 15.31 -2.64
C ALA A 215 23.74 15.29 -3.66
N ARG A 216 23.56 14.73 -4.85
CA ARG A 216 24.49 14.87 -5.97
C ARG A 216 24.34 16.26 -6.53
N ALA A 217 25.38 17.07 -6.35
CA ALA A 217 25.46 18.40 -6.89
C ALA A 217 25.07 18.41 -8.38
N GLY A 218 24.05 19.17 -8.76
CA GLY A 218 23.69 19.41 -10.15
C GLY A 218 22.33 18.89 -10.63
N VAL A 219 21.54 18.22 -9.81
CA VAL A 219 20.16 17.84 -10.22
C VAL A 219 19.22 19.02 -9.98
N SER A 220 18.78 19.66 -11.05
CA SER A 220 17.79 20.75 -10.99
C SER A 220 16.40 20.25 -11.37
N LEU A 221 15.38 21.07 -11.05
CA LEU A 221 14.00 20.78 -11.49
C LEU A 221 13.90 20.72 -13.02
N GLU A 222 14.69 21.53 -13.75
CA GLU A 222 14.72 21.48 -15.21
C GLU A 222 15.32 20.15 -15.71
N TRP A 223 16.31 19.60 -15.00
CA TRP A 223 16.83 18.27 -15.33
C TRP A 223 15.75 17.21 -15.15
N ILE A 224 15.03 17.22 -14.02
CA ILE A 224 13.92 16.28 -13.77
C ILE A 224 12.86 16.42 -14.86
N ALA A 225 12.44 17.64 -15.18
CA ALA A 225 11.45 17.89 -16.23
C ALA A 225 11.86 17.28 -17.57
N ARG A 226 13.13 17.47 -17.97
CA ARG A 226 13.66 16.85 -19.20
C ARG A 226 13.65 15.32 -19.17
N GLN A 227 13.92 14.70 -18.02
CA GLN A 227 13.83 13.24 -17.91
C GLN A 227 12.37 12.79 -18.07
N LEU A 228 11.43 13.44 -17.40
CA LEU A 228 10.00 13.13 -17.50
C LEU A 228 9.48 13.34 -18.93
N ASP A 229 9.92 14.38 -19.65
CA ASP A 229 9.58 14.60 -21.06
C ASP A 229 10.05 13.41 -21.93
N GLN A 230 11.26 12.90 -21.70
CA GLN A 230 11.76 11.72 -22.43
C GLN A 230 10.92 10.46 -22.15
N LEU A 231 10.48 10.25 -20.90
CA LEU A 231 9.60 9.12 -20.56
C LEU A 231 8.25 9.27 -21.27
N ARG A 232 7.70 10.47 -21.33
CA ARG A 232 6.46 10.77 -22.05
C ARG A 232 6.61 10.55 -23.54
N GLU A 233 7.72 10.99 -24.16
CA GLU A 233 8.05 10.71 -25.56
C GLU A 233 8.23 9.21 -25.85
N ALA A 234 8.67 8.44 -24.85
CA ALA A 234 8.75 6.98 -24.94
C ALA A 234 7.38 6.29 -24.87
N GLY A 235 6.32 7.02 -24.47
CA GLY A 235 4.95 6.57 -24.42
C GLY A 235 4.33 6.43 -23.02
N LEU A 236 4.91 7.05 -22.01
CA LEU A 236 4.31 7.11 -20.66
C LEU A 236 3.14 8.11 -20.67
N ASP A 237 2.01 7.76 -19.99
CA ASP A 237 0.85 8.65 -19.87
C ASP A 237 0.88 9.43 -18.54
N ALA A 238 1.31 8.78 -17.42
CA ALA A 238 1.37 9.37 -16.08
C ALA A 238 2.49 8.80 -15.21
#